data_4e93b6c994ddd2aab5c11a79f8455059
#
_entry.id   4e93b6c994ddd2aab5c11a79f8455059
#
_cell.length_a   1.000
_cell.length_b   1.000
_cell.length_c   1.000
_cell.angle_alpha   90.00
_cell.angle_beta   90.00
_cell.angle_gamma   90.00
#
_symmetry.space_group_name_H-M   'P 1'
#
loop_
_entity.id
_entity.type
_entity.pdbx_description
1 polymer ?
#
loop_
_entity_poly.entity_id
_entity_poly.type
_entity_poly.pdbx_seq_one_letter_code
_entity_poly.pdbx_strand_id
1 'polypeptide(L)'
;MASLSLSLGLLVLCTLALVHLHDLHGGPIRVWDIRAANLKGWLFSKPNPYLKVWCGSSFHGKSNTLKRQENPIWPDEFNFANIINNSVLTLEVWDDIIGLDHHMGTCTTTIHPGTHSETCQLKRGTVYYSYSYQMEQ
;
A
#
# COMPACT_ATOMS: atom_id res chain seq x y z
N MET A 1 14.39 9.38 -51.05
CA MET A 1 14.53 8.09 -50.41
C MET A 1 14.98 8.16 -48.98
N ALA A 2 15.91 9.02 -48.61
CA ALA A 2 16.34 9.19 -47.21
C ALA A 2 15.22 9.71 -46.28
N SER A 3 14.28 10.50 -46.78
CA SER A 3 13.15 11.02 -46.00
C SER A 3 12.12 9.98 -45.63
N LEU A 4 11.95 8.93 -46.44
CA LEU A 4 10.98 7.84 -46.17
C LEU A 4 11.46 6.92 -45.04
N SER A 5 12.75 6.62 -44.97
CA SER A 5 13.29 5.79 -43.90
C SER A 5 13.28 6.51 -42.55
N LEU A 6 13.46 7.81 -42.52
CA LEU A 6 13.37 8.64 -41.31
C LEU A 6 11.95 8.71 -40.77
N SER A 7 10.93 8.84 -41.64
CA SER A 7 9.54 8.89 -41.20
C SER A 7 9.07 7.54 -40.64
N LEU A 8 9.54 6.41 -41.19
CA LEU A 8 9.23 5.08 -40.66
C LEU A 8 9.87 4.85 -39.27
N GLY A 9 11.10 5.28 -39.07
CA GLY A 9 11.76 5.18 -37.76
C GLY A 9 11.05 6.02 -36.70
N LEU A 10 10.59 7.22 -37.05
CA LEU A 10 9.85 8.08 -36.15
C LEU A 10 8.50 7.46 -35.76
N LEU A 11 7.77 6.86 -36.69
CA LEU A 11 6.50 6.17 -36.43
C LEU A 11 6.69 4.99 -35.47
N VAL A 12 7.72 4.17 -35.64
CA VAL A 12 8.03 3.05 -34.76
C VAL A 12 8.34 3.54 -33.34
N LEU A 13 9.11 4.61 -33.19
CA LEU A 13 9.42 5.19 -31.89
C LEU A 13 8.18 5.74 -31.19
N CYS A 14 7.27 6.42 -31.90
CA CYS A 14 6.01 6.89 -31.34
C CYS A 14 5.11 5.74 -30.87
N THR A 15 5.04 4.64 -31.65
CA THR A 15 4.25 3.49 -31.28
C THR A 15 4.80 2.82 -30.03
N LEU A 16 6.11 2.65 -29.90
CA LEU A 16 6.75 2.10 -28.71
C LEU A 16 6.53 2.97 -27.48
N ALA A 17 6.60 4.30 -27.64
CA ALA A 17 6.35 5.24 -26.55
C ALA A 17 4.90 5.16 -26.06
N LEU A 18 3.93 5.04 -26.96
CA LEU A 18 2.51 4.89 -26.61
C LEU A 18 2.24 3.59 -25.86
N VAL A 19 2.83 2.47 -26.28
CA VAL A 19 2.70 1.18 -25.60
C VAL A 19 3.30 1.27 -24.21
N HIS A 20 4.45 1.90 -24.06
CA HIS A 20 5.10 2.07 -22.77
C HIS A 20 4.29 2.94 -21.82
N LEU A 21 3.67 4.03 -22.31
CA LEU A 21 2.77 4.88 -21.52
C LEU A 21 1.52 4.13 -21.10
N HIS A 22 0.99 3.23 -21.94
CA HIS A 22 -0.15 2.39 -21.60
C HIS A 22 0.19 1.43 -20.45
N ASP A 23 1.39 0.84 -20.45
CA ASP A 23 1.87 -0.04 -19.38
C ASP A 23 2.07 0.69 -18.05
N LEU A 24 2.26 2.03 -18.08
CA LEU A 24 2.37 2.87 -16.88
C LEU A 24 1.00 3.34 -16.38
N HIS A 25 -0.09 2.98 -17.07
CA HIS A 25 -1.43 3.36 -16.64
C HIS A 25 -1.77 2.70 -15.32
N GLY A 26 -2.31 3.48 -14.41
CA GLY A 26 -2.62 3.01 -13.08
C GLY A 26 -4.12 2.90 -12.84
N GLY A 27 -4.47 2.60 -11.63
CA GLY A 27 -5.85 2.52 -11.19
C GLY A 27 -5.99 2.75 -9.69
N PRO A 28 -7.23 2.77 -9.18
CA PRO A 28 -7.47 2.99 -7.76
C PRO A 28 -7.15 1.76 -6.93
N ILE A 29 -6.61 2.02 -5.75
CA ILE A 29 -6.46 1.03 -4.68
C ILE A 29 -7.34 1.43 -3.51
N ARG A 30 -8.03 0.45 -2.95
CA ARG A 30 -8.76 0.56 -1.69
C ARG A 30 -8.18 -0.44 -0.70
N VAL A 31 -7.88 0.00 0.52
CA VAL A 31 -7.40 -0.84 1.63
C VAL A 31 -8.38 -0.69 2.78
N TRP A 32 -8.89 -1.81 3.28
CA TRP A 32 -9.92 -1.80 4.33
C TRP A 32 -9.89 -3.09 5.16
N ASP A 33 -10.80 -3.21 6.11
CA ASP A 33 -10.91 -4.37 7.00
C ASP A 33 -9.59 -4.66 7.71
N ILE A 34 -8.97 -3.61 8.22
CA ILE A 34 -7.63 -3.68 8.82
C ILE A 34 -7.77 -3.96 10.30
N ARG A 35 -7.16 -5.04 10.76
CA ARG A 35 -7.18 -5.45 12.16
C ARG A 35 -5.90 -6.18 12.49
N ALA A 36 -5.64 -6.32 13.78
CA ALA A 36 -4.50 -7.10 14.24
C ALA A 36 -4.87 -7.94 15.48
N ALA A 37 -4.06 -8.93 15.74
CA ALA A 37 -4.24 -9.82 16.88
C ALA A 37 -2.92 -9.95 17.65
N ASN A 38 -3.04 -9.96 18.96
CA ASN A 38 -1.94 -10.22 19.89
C ASN A 38 -0.77 -9.24 19.74
N LEU A 39 -1.07 -7.95 19.47
CA LEU A 39 -0.04 -6.93 19.42
C LEU A 39 0.56 -6.72 20.81
N LYS A 40 1.88 -6.67 20.87
CA LYS A 40 2.62 -6.31 22.09
C LYS A 40 3.39 -5.04 21.84
N GLY A 41 3.11 -4.04 22.66
CA GLY A 41 3.78 -2.74 22.60
C GLY A 41 5.14 -2.76 23.27
N TRP A 42 5.65 -1.56 23.52
CA TRP A 42 6.91 -1.38 24.24
C TRP A 42 6.89 -2.06 25.59
N LEU A 43 7.95 -2.81 25.90
CA LEU A 43 8.09 -3.61 27.12
C LEU A 43 6.92 -4.58 27.34
N PHE A 44 6.36 -5.13 26.25
CA PHE A 44 5.24 -6.07 26.25
C PHE A 44 3.95 -5.52 26.86
N SER A 45 3.82 -4.20 26.98
CA SER A 45 2.61 -3.55 27.44
C SER A 45 1.53 -3.59 26.35
N LYS A 46 0.30 -3.25 26.73
CA LYS A 46 -0.78 -3.05 25.76
C LYS A 46 -0.48 -1.81 24.93
N PRO A 47 -0.42 -1.93 23.61
CA PRO A 47 -0.08 -0.80 22.77
C PRO A 47 -1.24 0.17 22.57
N ASN A 48 -0.90 1.38 22.12
CA ASN A 48 -1.84 2.34 21.57
C ASN A 48 -1.61 2.39 20.05
N PRO A 49 -2.16 1.41 19.28
CA PRO A 49 -1.72 1.21 17.92
C PRO A 49 -2.38 2.17 16.92
N TYR A 50 -1.58 2.63 15.96
CA TYR A 50 -2.05 3.32 14.78
C TYR A 50 -1.28 2.85 13.55
N LEU A 51 -1.83 3.16 12.39
CA LEU A 51 -1.31 2.74 11.09
C LEU A 51 -0.76 3.92 10.32
N LYS A 52 0.29 3.67 9.54
CA LYS A 52 0.70 4.52 8.42
C LYS A 52 0.66 3.67 7.16
N VAL A 53 0.08 4.20 6.08
CA VAL A 53 -0.16 3.43 4.85
C VAL A 53 0.38 4.17 3.64
N TRP A 54 1.16 3.44 2.83
CA TRP A 54 1.70 3.90 1.55
C TRP A 54 1.35 2.91 0.45
N CYS A 55 1.27 3.41 -0.77
CA CYS A 55 1.29 2.55 -1.95
C CYS A 55 2.27 3.14 -2.96
N GLY A 56 3.30 2.37 -3.30
CA GLY A 56 4.44 2.89 -4.02
C GLY A 56 5.09 4.02 -3.22
N SER A 57 5.29 5.18 -3.83
CA SER A 57 5.79 6.38 -3.16
C SER A 57 4.68 7.26 -2.59
N SER A 58 3.42 6.90 -2.80
CA SER A 58 2.26 7.69 -2.37
C SER A 58 1.91 7.39 -0.92
N PHE A 59 1.99 8.40 -0.06
CA PHE A 59 1.56 8.32 1.34
C PHE A 59 0.12 8.78 1.44
N HIS A 60 -0.78 7.94 1.94
CA HIS A 60 -2.16 8.32 2.15
C HIS A 60 -2.35 9.06 3.48
N GLY A 61 -1.68 8.60 4.51
CA GLY A 61 -1.84 9.16 5.85
C GLY A 61 -1.75 8.09 6.92
N LYS A 62 -2.24 8.46 8.09
CA LYS A 62 -2.27 7.56 9.24
C LYS A 62 -3.70 7.42 9.77
N SER A 63 -3.96 6.29 10.42
CA SER A 63 -5.22 6.04 11.12
C SER A 63 -5.28 6.83 12.43
N ASN A 64 -6.45 6.81 13.05
CA ASN A 64 -6.56 7.19 14.46
C ASN A 64 -5.82 6.18 15.34
N THR A 65 -5.34 6.66 16.48
CA THR A 65 -4.75 5.83 17.51
C THR A 65 -5.86 5.16 18.33
N LEU A 66 -5.76 3.85 18.53
CA LEU A 66 -6.65 3.11 19.41
C LEU A 66 -5.94 2.90 20.75
N LYS A 67 -6.63 3.20 21.85
CA LYS A 67 -5.98 3.17 23.16
C LYS A 67 -6.01 1.80 23.79
N ARG A 68 -4.84 1.29 24.20
CA ARG A 68 -4.67 0.07 24.97
C ARG A 68 -5.34 -1.14 24.32
N GLN A 69 -5.03 -1.39 23.05
CA GLN A 69 -5.63 -2.44 22.24
C GLN A 69 -4.57 -3.44 21.77
N GLU A 70 -4.64 -4.67 22.25
CA GLU A 70 -3.81 -5.76 21.72
C GLU A 70 -4.41 -6.37 20.46
N ASN A 71 -5.73 -6.24 20.28
CA ASN A 71 -6.47 -6.76 19.14
C ASN A 71 -7.28 -5.63 18.49
N PRO A 72 -6.59 -4.65 17.88
CA PRO A 72 -7.27 -3.50 17.31
C PRO A 72 -8.06 -3.84 16.05
N ILE A 73 -9.18 -3.16 15.88
CA ILE A 73 -9.95 -3.12 14.63
C ILE A 73 -10.00 -1.66 14.23
N TRP A 74 -9.35 -1.32 13.10
CA TRP A 74 -9.39 0.03 12.57
C TRP A 74 -10.53 0.15 11.57
N PRO A 75 -11.48 1.09 11.78
CA PRO A 75 -12.53 1.33 10.82
C PRO A 75 -12.06 2.10 9.58
N ASP A 76 -10.82 2.58 9.62
CA ASP A 76 -10.24 3.41 8.57
C ASP A 76 -10.15 2.66 7.25
N GLU A 77 -10.41 3.38 6.15
CA GLU A 77 -10.12 2.94 4.80
C GLU A 77 -9.11 3.87 4.16
N PHE A 78 -8.24 3.31 3.35
CA PHE A 78 -7.23 4.09 2.63
C PHE A 78 -7.44 3.88 1.14
N ASN A 79 -7.63 4.99 0.42
CA ASN A 79 -7.91 4.97 -1.01
C ASN A 79 -6.84 5.78 -1.75
N PHE A 80 -6.23 5.15 -2.73
CA PHE A 80 -5.21 5.78 -3.57
C PHE A 80 -5.71 5.82 -5.01
N ALA A 81 -5.41 6.91 -5.72
CA ALA A 81 -5.72 7.03 -7.14
C ALA A 81 -4.47 6.76 -7.98
N ASN A 82 -4.67 6.26 -9.19
CA ASN A 82 -3.62 6.15 -10.22
C ASN A 82 -2.37 5.38 -9.78
N ILE A 83 -2.56 4.28 -9.06
CA ILE A 83 -1.45 3.43 -8.63
C ILE A 83 -1.07 2.49 -9.77
N ILE A 84 0.22 2.41 -10.06
CA ILE A 84 0.80 1.56 -11.10
C ILE A 84 0.79 0.11 -10.63
N ASN A 85 0.42 -0.81 -11.53
CA ASN A 85 0.46 -2.25 -11.25
C ASN A 85 1.87 -2.67 -10.78
N ASN A 86 1.92 -3.62 -9.88
CA ASN A 86 3.14 -4.10 -9.21
C ASN A 86 3.78 -3.09 -8.23
N SER A 87 3.10 -2.02 -7.88
CA SER A 87 3.51 -1.17 -6.76
C SER A 87 3.46 -1.95 -5.46
N VAL A 88 4.23 -1.54 -4.48
CA VAL A 88 4.24 -2.16 -3.16
C VAL A 88 3.30 -1.39 -2.24
N LEU A 89 2.32 -2.10 -1.67
CA LEU A 89 1.47 -1.60 -0.61
C LEU A 89 2.17 -1.85 0.73
N THR A 90 2.32 -0.81 1.53
CA THR A 90 3.01 -0.87 2.81
C THR A 90 2.09 -0.37 3.93
N LEU A 91 1.92 -1.20 4.96
CA LEU A 91 1.25 -0.83 6.20
C LEU A 91 2.28 -0.90 7.33
N GLU A 92 2.47 0.19 8.04
CA GLU A 92 3.28 0.21 9.25
C GLU A 92 2.37 0.29 10.47
N VAL A 93 2.68 -0.51 11.48
CA VAL A 93 1.98 -0.48 12.77
C VAL A 93 2.90 0.20 13.78
N TRP A 94 2.36 1.21 14.45
CA TRP A 94 3.08 2.02 15.42
C TRP A 94 2.36 2.02 16.76
N ASP A 95 3.12 2.13 17.83
CA ASP A 95 2.62 2.30 19.19
C ASP A 95 2.82 3.78 19.57
N ASP A 96 1.72 4.45 19.88
CA ASP A 96 1.72 5.87 20.29
C ASP A 96 2.09 5.97 21.76
N ILE A 97 3.37 6.25 22.01
CA ILE A 97 3.92 6.40 23.35
C ILE A 97 4.23 7.87 23.58
N ILE A 98 3.86 8.41 24.73
CA ILE A 98 4.12 9.81 25.07
C ILE A 98 5.62 10.12 24.95
N GLY A 99 5.94 11.04 24.04
CA GLY A 99 7.31 11.52 23.80
C GLY A 99 8.11 10.68 22.81
N LEU A 100 7.66 9.48 22.45
CA LEU A 100 8.38 8.63 21.49
C LEU A 100 7.45 7.56 20.93
N ASP A 101 7.20 7.61 19.61
CA ASP A 101 6.46 6.54 18.94
C ASP A 101 7.35 5.35 18.66
N HIS A 102 6.83 4.15 18.89
CA HIS A 102 7.56 2.91 18.70
C HIS A 102 7.03 2.17 17.48
N HIS A 103 7.91 1.86 16.53
CA HIS A 103 7.57 1.06 15.35
C HIS A 103 7.42 -0.41 15.74
N MET A 104 6.23 -0.97 15.53
CA MET A 104 5.92 -2.34 15.92
C MET A 104 6.13 -3.34 14.79
N GLY A 105 6.06 -2.90 13.55
CA GLY A 105 6.29 -3.76 12.40
C GLY A 105 5.77 -3.17 11.11
N THR A 106 6.14 -3.83 10.01
CA THR A 106 5.80 -3.40 8.65
C THR A 106 5.28 -4.60 7.87
N CYS A 107 4.16 -4.38 7.18
CA CYS A 107 3.56 -5.32 6.25
C CYS A 107 3.71 -4.78 4.84
N THR A 108 4.19 -5.61 3.93
CA THR A 108 4.30 -5.23 2.51
C THR A 108 3.66 -6.30 1.64
N THR A 109 3.03 -5.88 0.56
CA THR A 109 2.57 -6.78 -0.49
C THR A 109 2.67 -6.07 -1.83
N THR A 110 3.01 -6.80 -2.88
CA THR A 110 2.96 -6.31 -4.25
C THR A 110 1.51 -6.39 -4.73
N ILE A 111 0.96 -5.29 -5.19
CA ILE A 111 -0.45 -5.26 -5.58
C ILE A 111 -0.68 -5.94 -6.92
N HIS A 112 -1.82 -6.63 -7.01
CA HIS A 112 -2.31 -7.28 -8.22
C HIS A 112 -3.78 -6.95 -8.42
N PRO A 113 -4.28 -6.96 -9.67
CA PRO A 113 -5.70 -6.72 -9.93
C PRO A 113 -6.61 -7.68 -9.18
N GLY A 114 -7.77 -7.18 -8.74
CA GLY A 114 -8.77 -7.95 -8.02
C GLY A 114 -8.83 -7.58 -6.55
N THR A 115 -9.56 -8.37 -5.80
CA THR A 115 -9.74 -8.22 -4.35
C THR A 115 -8.96 -9.32 -3.64
N HIS A 116 -8.17 -8.94 -2.66
CA HIS A 116 -7.25 -9.83 -1.97
C HIS A 116 -7.36 -9.62 -0.46
N SER A 117 -7.24 -10.72 0.28
CA SER A 117 -7.13 -10.71 1.73
C SER A 117 -5.73 -11.18 2.11
N GLU A 118 -5.06 -10.40 2.95
CA GLU A 118 -3.67 -10.63 3.31
C GLU A 118 -3.53 -10.86 4.81
N THR A 119 -2.60 -11.71 5.17
CA THR A 119 -2.17 -11.96 6.54
C THR A 119 -0.68 -11.65 6.65
N CYS A 120 -0.32 -10.83 7.62
CA CYS A 120 1.05 -10.39 7.81
C CYS A 120 1.49 -10.72 9.23
N GLN A 121 2.46 -11.62 9.36
CA GLN A 121 3.01 -11.97 10.66
C GLN A 121 4.09 -10.97 11.04
N LEU A 122 3.87 -10.24 12.13
CA LEU A 122 4.88 -9.39 12.75
C LEU A 122 5.64 -10.18 13.81
N LYS A 123 6.72 -9.61 14.30
CA LYS A 123 7.46 -10.20 15.42
C LYS A 123 6.59 -10.33 16.66
N ARG A 124 5.67 -9.39 16.89
CA ARG A 124 4.82 -9.32 18.08
C ARG A 124 3.37 -9.08 17.70
N GLY A 125 2.80 -9.99 16.93
CA GLY A 125 1.41 -9.93 16.53
C GLY A 125 1.20 -10.25 15.07
N THR A 126 -0.07 -10.27 14.66
CA THR A 126 -0.47 -10.60 13.29
C THR A 126 -1.42 -9.53 12.78
N VAL A 127 -1.21 -9.05 11.56
CA VAL A 127 -2.07 -8.06 10.91
C VAL A 127 -2.84 -8.73 9.79
N TYR A 128 -4.12 -8.41 9.70
CA TYR A 128 -5.01 -8.85 8.63
C TYR A 128 -5.57 -7.63 7.93
N TYR A 129 -5.62 -7.65 6.62
CA TYR A 129 -6.23 -6.56 5.85
C TYR A 129 -6.67 -7.06 4.49
N SER A 130 -7.54 -6.29 3.85
CA SER A 130 -7.95 -6.54 2.47
C SER A 130 -7.57 -5.36 1.60
N TYR A 131 -7.30 -5.61 0.33
CA TYR A 131 -7.18 -4.55 -0.65
C TYR A 131 -7.86 -4.97 -1.95
N SER A 132 -8.29 -3.97 -2.70
CA SER A 132 -8.73 -4.17 -4.07
C SER A 132 -7.99 -3.21 -4.98
N TYR A 133 -7.60 -3.71 -6.15
CA TYR A 133 -6.94 -2.93 -7.17
C TYR A 133 -7.61 -3.19 -8.51
N GLN A 134 -7.98 -2.12 -9.20
CA GLN A 134 -8.58 -2.20 -10.52
C GLN A 134 -7.78 -1.31 -11.46
N MET A 135 -7.04 -1.94 -12.36
CA MET A 135 -6.31 -1.22 -13.38
C MET A 135 -7.29 -0.60 -14.38
N GLU A 136 -7.20 0.71 -14.56
CA GLU A 136 -7.98 1.40 -15.59
C GLU A 136 -7.37 1.13 -16.97
N GLN A 137 -8.24 0.86 -17.92
CA GLN A 137 -7.85 0.62 -19.31
C GLN A 137 -7.95 1.89 -20.14
#